data_b0e17965d8a1547dce20cbe910580c3e
#
_entry.id   b0e17965d8a1547dce20cbe910580c3e
#
_cell.length_a   1.000
_cell.length_b   1.000
_cell.length_c   1.000
_cell.angle_alpha   90.00
_cell.angle_beta   90.00
_cell.angle_gamma   90.00
#
_symmetry.space_group_name_H-M   'P 1'
#
loop_
_entity.id
_entity.type
_entity.pdbx_description
1 polymer ?
#
loop_
_entity_poly.entity_id
_entity_poly.type
_entity_poly.pdbx_seq_one_letter_code
_entity_poly.pdbx_strand_id
1 'polypeptide(L)'
;MEILGLVLCLVGWVGLILACGLPMWQVTAFLDHNIVTAQTTWKGLWMSCVVQSTGHMQCKVYESVLALSAEVQAARALTVGAVLLALVALFVTLTGAQCTTCVAPGPVKARVALTGGALYAVCGLLALVPLCWFANIVVREFYDPTVPVSQKYELGAALYIGWAASALLMCGGGLVCCGAWVCTGRPEFSFPVKYSAPRRPTANGDYDKKNYV
;
A
#
# COMPACT_ATOMS: atom_id res chain seq x y z
N MET A 1 1.48 5.80 -16.15
CA MET A 1 0.95 4.69 -15.38
C MET A 1 1.67 4.54 -14.03
N GLU A 2 3.00 4.59 -13.99
CA GLU A 2 3.78 4.47 -12.74
C GLU A 2 3.42 5.52 -11.68
N ILE A 3 3.31 6.80 -12.07
CA ILE A 3 2.97 7.90 -11.14
C ILE A 3 1.58 7.68 -10.54
N LEU A 4 0.60 7.27 -11.35
CA LEU A 4 -0.75 6.99 -10.85
C LEU A 4 -0.73 5.82 -9.85
N GLY A 5 0.01 4.74 -10.17
CA GLY A 5 0.19 3.62 -9.26
C GLY A 5 0.81 4.03 -7.93
N LEU A 6 1.85 4.89 -7.97
CA LEU A 6 2.52 5.41 -6.78
C LEU A 6 1.58 6.27 -5.92
N VAL A 7 0.78 7.15 -6.54
CA VAL A 7 -0.21 7.97 -5.84
C VAL A 7 -1.25 7.10 -5.15
N LEU A 8 -1.77 6.07 -5.82
CA LEU A 8 -2.73 5.14 -5.22
C LEU A 8 -2.12 4.37 -4.04
N CYS A 9 -0.86 3.94 -4.16
CA CYS A 9 -0.13 3.29 -3.07
C CYS A 9 0.06 4.23 -1.86
N LEU A 10 0.38 5.50 -2.10
CA LEU A 10 0.51 6.50 -1.02
C LEU A 10 -0.82 6.74 -0.31
N VAL A 11 -1.90 6.91 -1.06
CA VAL A 11 -3.26 7.09 -0.49
C VAL A 11 -3.66 5.84 0.30
N GLY A 12 -3.41 4.64 -0.25
CA GLY A 12 -3.65 3.37 0.42
C GLY A 12 -2.85 3.24 1.71
N TRP A 13 -1.56 3.61 1.70
CA TRP A 13 -0.71 3.58 2.90
C TRP A 13 -1.21 4.52 3.99
N VAL A 14 -1.55 5.77 3.65
CA VAL A 14 -2.15 6.72 4.61
C VAL A 14 -3.48 6.18 5.14
N GLY A 15 -4.33 5.63 4.28
CA GLY A 15 -5.59 4.99 4.68
C GLY A 15 -5.38 3.82 5.66
N LEU A 16 -4.33 3.02 5.47
CA LEU A 16 -3.99 1.91 6.37
C LEU A 16 -3.52 2.41 7.74
N ILE A 17 -2.73 3.50 7.78
CA ILE A 17 -2.33 4.16 9.03
C ILE A 17 -3.55 4.69 9.77
N LEU A 18 -4.47 5.35 9.07
CA LEU A 18 -5.72 5.83 9.64
C LEU A 18 -6.57 4.68 10.19
N ALA A 19 -6.74 3.60 9.42
CA ALA A 19 -7.46 2.41 9.87
C ALA A 19 -6.82 1.79 11.13
N CYS A 20 -5.49 1.77 11.21
CA CYS A 20 -4.76 1.28 12.37
C CYS A 20 -4.97 2.16 13.62
N GLY A 21 -4.96 3.49 13.45
CA GLY A 21 -5.02 4.46 14.57
C GLY A 21 -6.43 4.75 15.07
N LEU A 22 -7.45 4.61 14.22
CA LEU A 22 -8.82 4.98 14.59
C LEU A 22 -9.44 3.99 15.59
N PRO A 23 -10.09 4.49 16.67
CA PRO A 23 -10.78 3.65 17.65
C PRO A 23 -12.18 3.21 17.17
N MET A 24 -12.32 2.89 15.89
CA MET A 24 -13.60 2.60 15.24
C MET A 24 -13.59 1.24 14.52
N TRP A 25 -13.02 0.22 15.14
CA TRP A 25 -13.06 -1.14 14.59
C TRP A 25 -14.38 -1.83 14.90
N GLN A 26 -14.92 -1.57 16.08
CA GLN A 26 -16.23 -2.03 16.53
C GLN A 26 -17.02 -0.85 17.09
N VAL A 27 -18.32 -0.85 16.83
CA VAL A 27 -19.26 0.15 17.36
C VAL A 27 -20.43 -0.59 18.00
N THR A 28 -20.92 -0.09 19.13
CA THR A 28 -22.10 -0.69 19.80
C THR A 28 -23.28 -0.69 18.85
N ALA A 29 -23.92 -1.85 18.65
CA ALA A 29 -25.11 -1.98 17.83
C ALA A 29 -26.31 -1.30 18.52
N PHE A 30 -26.98 -0.40 17.79
CA PHE A 30 -28.25 0.18 18.24
C PHE A 30 -29.39 -0.79 17.88
N LEU A 31 -29.80 -1.61 18.83
CA LEU A 31 -30.99 -2.45 18.71
C LEU A 31 -32.13 -1.78 19.47
N ASP A 32 -33.35 -1.80 18.94
CA ASP A 32 -34.55 -1.09 19.44
C ASP A 32 -34.85 -1.23 20.93
N HIS A 33 -34.29 -2.25 21.60
CA HIS A 33 -34.45 -2.47 23.04
C HIS A 33 -33.43 -1.75 23.93
N ASN A 34 -32.39 -1.11 23.37
CA ASN A 34 -31.30 -0.48 24.13
C ASN A 34 -31.41 1.05 24.24
N ILE A 35 -32.59 1.63 24.05
CA ILE A 35 -32.83 3.09 24.13
C ILE A 35 -32.59 3.66 25.53
N VAL A 36 -32.52 2.80 26.58
CA VAL A 36 -32.43 3.24 27.97
C VAL A 36 -31.06 3.77 28.38
N THR A 37 -29.97 3.34 27.69
CA THR A 37 -28.62 3.86 27.91
C THR A 37 -28.08 4.44 26.62
N ALA A 38 -28.21 5.74 26.42
CA ALA A 38 -27.68 6.46 25.27
C ALA A 38 -26.13 6.55 25.33
N GLN A 39 -25.48 5.37 25.43
CA GLN A 39 -24.01 5.25 25.42
C GLN A 39 -23.57 4.52 24.14
N THR A 40 -22.77 5.19 23.34
CA THR A 40 -22.12 4.57 22.18
C THR A 40 -20.68 4.23 22.56
N THR A 41 -20.32 2.96 22.54
CA THR A 41 -18.96 2.51 22.80
C THR A 41 -18.28 2.18 21.47
N TRP A 42 -17.12 2.75 21.25
CA TRP A 42 -16.26 2.47 20.11
C TRP A 42 -15.00 1.76 20.60
N LYS A 43 -14.68 0.63 20.01
CA LYS A 43 -13.46 -0.12 20.32
C LYS A 43 -12.55 -0.14 19.10
N GLY A 44 -11.30 0.25 19.29
CA GLY A 44 -10.24 0.17 18.29
C GLY A 44 -9.13 -0.77 18.72
N LEU A 45 -8.06 -0.79 17.95
CA LEU A 45 -6.88 -1.58 18.26
C LEU A 45 -6.13 -1.06 19.50
N TRP A 46 -6.11 0.26 19.74
CA TRP A 46 -5.26 0.90 20.76
C TRP A 46 -6.03 1.45 21.94
N MET A 47 -7.26 1.85 21.73
CA MET A 47 -8.09 2.50 22.73
C MET A 47 -9.57 2.15 22.55
N SER A 48 -10.33 2.30 23.61
CA SER A 48 -11.79 2.28 23.61
C SER A 48 -12.32 3.65 23.98
N CYS A 49 -13.34 4.12 23.27
CA CYS A 49 -13.99 5.39 23.50
C CYS A 49 -15.46 5.18 23.83
N VAL A 50 -15.97 5.88 24.81
CA VAL A 50 -17.38 5.85 25.21
C VAL A 50 -17.92 7.27 25.07
N VAL A 51 -19.00 7.39 24.31
CA VAL A 51 -19.77 8.65 24.22
C VAL A 51 -20.99 8.52 25.11
N GLN A 52 -21.09 9.41 26.09
CA GLN A 52 -22.23 9.48 26.99
C GLN A 52 -23.34 10.38 26.39
N SER A 53 -24.55 10.26 26.94
CA SER A 53 -25.72 11.09 26.55
C SER A 53 -25.47 12.59 26.66
N THR A 54 -24.52 13.01 27.48
CA THR A 54 -24.06 14.42 27.64
C THR A 54 -23.23 14.94 26.47
N GLY A 55 -22.91 14.08 25.47
CA GLY A 55 -22.04 14.43 24.34
C GLY A 55 -20.54 14.38 24.67
N HIS A 56 -20.15 14.10 25.91
CA HIS A 56 -18.73 13.94 26.27
C HIS A 56 -18.20 12.60 25.79
N MET A 57 -17.11 12.65 25.05
CA MET A 57 -16.36 11.49 24.59
C MET A 57 -15.19 11.22 25.53
N GLN A 58 -15.18 10.07 26.16
CA GLN A 58 -14.07 9.62 27.00
C GLN A 58 -13.37 8.46 26.32
N CYS A 59 -12.07 8.61 26.04
CA CYS A 59 -11.24 7.56 25.45
C CYS A 59 -10.24 7.05 26.50
N LYS A 60 -10.17 5.73 26.65
CA LYS A 60 -9.20 5.05 27.50
C LYS A 60 -8.29 4.17 26.64
N VAL A 61 -6.98 4.40 26.75
CA VAL A 61 -5.97 3.55 26.14
C VAL A 61 -5.88 2.26 26.97
N TYR A 62 -5.67 1.14 26.30
CA TYR A 62 -5.50 -0.15 26.98
C TYR A 62 -4.19 -0.17 27.77
N GLU A 63 -4.27 -0.28 29.08
CA GLU A 63 -3.13 -0.23 30.01
C GLU A 63 -2.26 -1.49 29.95
N SER A 64 -2.87 -2.64 29.65
CA SER A 64 -2.16 -3.91 29.55
C SER A 64 -2.35 -4.52 28.17
N VAL A 65 -1.24 -4.74 27.48
CA VAL A 65 -1.24 -5.42 26.17
C VAL A 65 -1.54 -6.91 26.33
N LEU A 66 -1.08 -7.50 27.42
CA LEU A 66 -1.25 -8.94 27.69
C LEU A 66 -2.66 -9.32 28.18
N ALA A 67 -3.42 -8.35 28.72
CA ALA A 67 -4.80 -8.57 29.14
C ALA A 67 -5.79 -8.51 27.95
N LEU A 68 -5.36 -8.08 26.76
CA LEU A 68 -6.19 -8.08 25.57
C LEU A 68 -6.34 -9.49 25.00
N SER A 69 -7.48 -9.72 24.32
CA SER A 69 -7.69 -10.96 23.57
C SER A 69 -6.58 -11.18 22.54
N ALA A 70 -6.19 -12.43 22.34
CA ALA A 70 -5.14 -12.81 21.40
C ALA A 70 -5.42 -12.30 19.98
N GLU A 71 -6.69 -12.15 19.63
CA GLU A 71 -7.17 -11.65 18.34
C GLU A 71 -6.77 -10.18 18.11
N VAL A 72 -6.98 -9.31 19.11
CA VAL A 72 -6.59 -7.89 19.02
C VAL A 72 -5.07 -7.76 18.98
N GLN A 73 -4.34 -8.59 19.73
CA GLN A 73 -2.87 -8.61 19.70
C GLN A 73 -2.36 -9.00 18.31
N ALA A 74 -2.92 -10.06 17.70
CA ALA A 74 -2.58 -10.51 16.36
C ALA A 74 -2.93 -9.45 15.32
N ALA A 75 -4.12 -8.84 15.43
CA ALA A 75 -4.53 -7.76 14.52
C ALA A 75 -3.59 -6.55 14.58
N ARG A 76 -3.14 -6.16 15.79
CA ARG A 76 -2.12 -5.10 15.95
C ARG A 76 -0.82 -5.46 15.24
N ALA A 77 -0.28 -6.65 15.50
CA ALA A 77 1.00 -7.09 14.97
C ALA A 77 0.96 -7.12 13.42
N LEU A 78 -0.09 -7.70 12.85
CA LEU A 78 -0.25 -7.80 11.40
C LEU A 78 -0.47 -6.42 10.73
N THR A 79 -1.29 -5.56 11.33
CA THR A 79 -1.56 -4.24 10.76
C THR A 79 -0.32 -3.34 10.84
N VAL A 80 0.39 -3.32 11.96
CA VAL A 80 1.66 -2.59 12.10
C VAL A 80 2.71 -3.15 11.15
N GLY A 81 2.82 -4.48 11.05
CA GLY A 81 3.72 -5.12 10.09
C GLY A 81 3.42 -4.72 8.65
N ALA A 82 2.14 -4.66 8.25
CA ALA A 82 1.73 -4.21 6.92
C ALA A 82 2.10 -2.73 6.68
N VAL A 83 1.88 -1.84 7.66
CA VAL A 83 2.26 -0.42 7.57
C VAL A 83 3.76 -0.24 7.38
N LEU A 84 4.58 -0.97 8.15
CA LEU A 84 6.04 -0.91 8.03
C LEU A 84 6.53 -1.50 6.70
N LEU A 85 5.95 -2.61 6.26
CA LEU A 85 6.28 -3.21 4.98
C LEU A 85 5.92 -2.29 3.81
N ALA A 86 4.77 -1.59 3.89
CA ALA A 86 4.39 -0.59 2.88
C ALA A 86 5.34 0.61 2.85
N LEU A 87 5.90 1.01 3.99
CA LEU A 87 6.95 2.03 4.06
C LEU A 87 8.22 1.56 3.32
N VAL A 88 8.65 0.32 3.54
CA VAL A 88 9.78 -0.27 2.81
C VAL A 88 9.50 -0.32 1.31
N ALA A 89 8.29 -0.76 0.93
CA ALA A 89 7.85 -0.77 -0.47
C ALA A 89 7.91 0.63 -1.10
N LEU A 90 7.57 1.68 -0.34
CA LEU A 90 7.66 3.07 -0.79
C LEU A 90 9.11 3.45 -1.16
N PHE A 91 10.06 3.18 -0.28
CA PHE A 91 11.48 3.47 -0.56
C PHE A 91 12.00 2.68 -1.77
N VAL A 92 11.63 1.39 -1.88
CA VAL A 92 12.03 0.55 -3.03
C VAL A 92 11.43 1.09 -4.33
N THR A 93 10.15 1.45 -4.34
CA THR A 93 9.51 2.01 -5.55
C THR A 93 10.06 3.37 -5.93
N LEU A 94 10.36 4.25 -4.96
CA LEU A 94 10.95 5.55 -5.23
C LEU A 94 12.35 5.41 -5.85
N THR A 95 13.18 4.47 -5.39
CA THR A 95 14.49 4.21 -5.99
C THR A 95 14.40 3.63 -7.40
N GLY A 96 13.36 2.82 -7.67
CA GLY A 96 13.09 2.21 -8.97
C GLY A 96 12.30 3.10 -9.94
N ALA A 97 11.70 4.21 -9.47
CA ALA A 97 10.85 5.06 -10.31
C ALA A 97 11.65 5.78 -11.42
N GLN A 98 11.02 5.93 -12.58
CA GLN A 98 11.64 6.59 -13.75
C GLN A 98 12.07 8.04 -13.47
N CYS A 99 11.38 8.71 -12.53
CA CYS A 99 11.65 10.10 -12.17
C CYS A 99 12.88 10.29 -11.26
N THR A 100 13.47 9.21 -10.71
CA THR A 100 14.62 9.29 -9.82
C THR A 100 15.91 8.90 -10.53
N THR A 101 17.00 9.59 -10.19
CA THR A 101 18.35 9.34 -10.74
C THR A 101 19.17 8.37 -9.87
N CYS A 102 18.57 7.79 -8.82
CA CYS A 102 19.29 6.94 -7.86
C CYS A 102 19.85 5.64 -8.48
N VAL A 103 19.19 5.12 -9.50
CA VAL A 103 19.62 3.91 -10.23
C VAL A 103 19.80 4.25 -11.70
N ALA A 104 20.87 3.76 -12.32
CA ALA A 104 21.11 3.96 -13.73
C ALA A 104 19.95 3.43 -14.58
N PRO A 105 19.56 4.14 -15.66
CA PRO A 105 18.51 3.69 -16.55
C PRO A 105 18.89 2.34 -17.18
N GLY A 106 17.98 1.36 -17.09
CA GLY A 106 18.25 0.02 -17.61
C GLY A 106 17.33 -1.05 -16.99
N PRO A 107 17.54 -2.32 -17.33
CA PRO A 107 16.69 -3.43 -16.88
C PRO A 107 16.70 -3.61 -15.34
N VAL A 108 17.75 -3.15 -14.67
CA VAL A 108 17.85 -3.22 -13.20
C VAL A 108 16.81 -2.30 -12.56
N LYS A 109 16.67 -1.09 -13.08
CA LYS A 109 15.70 -0.10 -12.57
C LYS A 109 14.25 -0.61 -12.66
N ALA A 110 13.91 -1.21 -13.78
CA ALA A 110 12.58 -1.81 -13.98
C ALA A 110 12.34 -2.99 -13.02
N ARG A 111 13.35 -3.81 -12.72
CA ARG A 111 13.25 -4.89 -11.72
C ARG A 111 13.02 -4.34 -10.31
N VAL A 112 13.69 -3.27 -9.93
CA VAL A 112 13.51 -2.61 -8.64
C VAL A 112 12.09 -2.04 -8.52
N ALA A 113 11.57 -1.38 -9.55
CA ALA A 113 10.19 -0.89 -9.58
C ALA A 113 9.18 -2.06 -9.48
N LEU A 114 9.42 -3.15 -10.17
CA LEU A 114 8.57 -4.35 -10.14
C LEU A 114 8.56 -5.00 -8.73
N THR A 115 9.72 -5.11 -8.08
CA THR A 115 9.78 -5.62 -6.69
C THR A 115 9.03 -4.72 -5.72
N GLY A 116 9.13 -3.39 -5.87
CA GLY A 116 8.38 -2.44 -5.06
C GLY A 116 6.86 -2.56 -5.25
N GLY A 117 6.40 -2.68 -6.49
CA GLY A 117 4.98 -2.92 -6.79
C GLY A 117 4.45 -4.24 -6.23
N ALA A 118 5.25 -5.32 -6.34
CA ALA A 118 4.91 -6.62 -5.74
C ALA A 118 4.83 -6.54 -4.20
N LEU A 119 5.75 -5.82 -3.56
CA LEU A 119 5.70 -5.59 -2.12
C LEU A 119 4.41 -4.88 -1.69
N TYR A 120 3.94 -3.88 -2.44
CA TYR A 120 2.66 -3.22 -2.14
C TYR A 120 1.47 -4.17 -2.28
N ALA A 121 1.45 -5.03 -3.29
CA ALA A 121 0.40 -6.05 -3.42
C ALA A 121 0.40 -7.01 -2.23
N VAL A 122 1.57 -7.46 -1.79
CA VAL A 122 1.74 -8.30 -0.58
C VAL A 122 1.27 -7.55 0.67
N CYS A 123 1.59 -6.25 0.81
CA CYS A 123 1.11 -5.43 1.93
C CYS A 123 -0.41 -5.35 1.97
N GLY A 124 -1.06 -5.14 0.82
CA GLY A 124 -2.51 -5.11 0.73
C GLY A 124 -3.15 -6.43 1.16
N LEU A 125 -2.60 -7.56 0.72
CA LEU A 125 -3.05 -8.88 1.15
C LEU A 125 -2.82 -9.12 2.64
N LEU A 126 -1.64 -8.75 3.16
CA LEU A 126 -1.31 -8.89 4.58
C LEU A 126 -2.25 -8.07 5.47
N ALA A 127 -2.63 -6.86 5.02
CA ALA A 127 -3.57 -6.00 5.74
C ALA A 127 -5.00 -6.55 5.71
N LEU A 128 -5.42 -7.22 4.62
CA LEU A 128 -6.75 -7.84 4.54
C LEU A 128 -6.95 -8.95 5.56
N VAL A 129 -5.91 -9.70 5.90
CA VAL A 129 -6.01 -10.84 6.84
C VAL A 129 -6.61 -10.40 8.19
N PRO A 130 -6.01 -9.45 8.93
CA PRO A 130 -6.57 -9.03 10.21
C PRO A 130 -7.93 -8.33 10.08
N LEU A 131 -8.16 -7.56 9.02
CA LEU A 131 -9.42 -6.88 8.78
C LEU A 131 -10.58 -7.86 8.56
N CYS A 132 -10.38 -8.87 7.73
CA CYS A 132 -11.40 -9.88 7.45
C CYS A 132 -11.60 -10.81 8.66
N TRP A 133 -10.52 -11.18 9.36
CA TRP A 133 -10.62 -11.99 10.57
C TRP A 133 -11.44 -11.27 11.65
N PHE A 134 -11.08 -10.02 11.93
CA PHE A 134 -11.79 -9.22 12.93
C PHE A 134 -13.25 -9.00 12.57
N ALA A 135 -13.55 -8.70 11.29
CA ALA A 135 -14.92 -8.59 10.79
C ALA A 135 -15.71 -9.90 10.98
N ASN A 136 -15.08 -11.05 10.75
CA ASN A 136 -15.71 -12.35 10.96
C ASN A 136 -16.09 -12.58 12.43
N ILE A 137 -15.22 -12.18 13.37
CA ILE A 137 -15.48 -12.29 14.81
C ILE A 137 -16.70 -11.43 15.18
N VAL A 138 -16.71 -10.15 14.76
CA VAL A 138 -17.81 -9.23 15.04
C VAL A 138 -19.14 -9.77 14.50
N VAL A 139 -19.14 -10.29 13.27
CA VAL A 139 -20.34 -10.87 12.65
C VAL A 139 -20.80 -12.12 13.40
N ARG A 140 -19.89 -12.99 13.82
CA ARG A 140 -20.25 -14.18 14.61
C ARG A 140 -20.87 -13.81 15.95
N GLU A 141 -20.24 -12.88 16.69
CA GLU A 141 -20.77 -12.40 17.98
C GLU A 141 -22.14 -11.73 17.83
N PHE A 142 -22.36 -11.03 16.71
CA PHE A 142 -23.64 -10.38 16.44
C PHE A 142 -24.80 -11.38 16.28
N TYR A 143 -24.58 -12.51 15.60
CA TYR A 143 -25.59 -13.54 15.36
C TYR A 143 -25.67 -14.59 16.49
N ASP A 144 -24.76 -14.57 17.45
CA ASP A 144 -24.79 -15.52 18.57
C ASP A 144 -25.95 -15.17 19.53
N PRO A 145 -26.91 -16.08 19.75
CA PRO A 145 -28.02 -15.88 20.67
C PRO A 145 -27.61 -15.87 22.14
N THR A 146 -26.40 -16.36 22.45
CA THR A 146 -25.90 -16.41 23.86
C THR A 146 -25.36 -15.05 24.29
N VAL A 147 -25.01 -14.16 23.35
CA VAL A 147 -24.51 -12.82 23.66
C VAL A 147 -25.67 -11.88 23.95
N PRO A 148 -25.71 -11.22 25.11
CA PRO A 148 -26.78 -10.28 25.45
C PRO A 148 -26.79 -9.10 24.46
N VAL A 149 -27.98 -8.62 24.12
CA VAL A 149 -28.20 -7.54 23.13
C VAL A 149 -27.39 -6.28 23.44
N SER A 150 -27.16 -6.00 24.74
CA SER A 150 -26.36 -4.86 25.19
C SER A 150 -24.86 -4.95 24.88
N GLN A 151 -24.36 -6.12 24.52
CA GLN A 151 -22.95 -6.39 24.23
C GLN A 151 -22.70 -6.68 22.73
N LYS A 152 -23.71 -6.51 21.89
CA LYS A 152 -23.55 -6.70 20.45
C LYS A 152 -22.89 -5.48 19.80
N TYR A 153 -21.91 -5.77 18.95
CA TYR A 153 -21.14 -4.77 18.21
C TYR A 153 -21.38 -4.92 16.72
N GLU A 154 -21.31 -3.82 16.01
CA GLU A 154 -21.30 -3.73 14.53
C GLU A 154 -19.93 -3.39 14.01
N LEU A 155 -19.76 -3.56 12.69
CA LEU A 155 -18.53 -3.23 11.97
C LEU A 155 -18.30 -1.72 11.99
N GLY A 156 -17.15 -1.30 12.50
CA GLY A 156 -16.79 0.11 12.58
C GLY A 156 -16.19 0.65 11.28
N ALA A 157 -16.22 1.99 11.14
CA ALA A 157 -15.73 2.69 9.96
C ALA A 157 -14.26 2.39 9.62
N ALA A 158 -13.42 2.11 10.63
CA ALA A 158 -12.01 1.80 10.40
C ALA A 158 -11.80 0.52 9.57
N LEU A 159 -12.69 -0.47 9.66
CA LEU A 159 -12.64 -1.68 8.83
C LEU A 159 -12.91 -1.37 7.35
N TYR A 160 -13.89 -0.52 7.06
CA TYR A 160 -14.20 -0.10 5.70
C TYR A 160 -13.06 0.71 5.08
N ILE A 161 -12.47 1.64 5.86
CA ILE A 161 -11.28 2.39 5.45
C ILE A 161 -10.11 1.43 5.19
N GLY A 162 -9.92 0.44 6.06
CA GLY A 162 -8.87 -0.57 5.91
C GLY A 162 -9.03 -1.42 4.64
N TRP A 163 -10.25 -1.85 4.31
CA TRP A 163 -10.52 -2.60 3.08
C TRP A 163 -10.27 -1.74 1.84
N ALA A 164 -10.75 -0.49 1.82
CA ALA A 164 -10.48 0.44 0.73
C ALA A 164 -8.97 0.69 0.57
N ALA A 165 -8.27 0.93 1.66
CA ALA A 165 -6.82 1.12 1.68
C ALA A 165 -6.07 -0.10 1.13
N SER A 166 -6.46 -1.31 1.54
CA SER A 166 -5.87 -2.56 1.05
C SER A 166 -6.10 -2.75 -0.45
N ALA A 167 -7.31 -2.44 -0.94
CA ALA A 167 -7.62 -2.48 -2.36
C ALA A 167 -6.77 -1.47 -3.15
N LEU A 168 -6.60 -0.25 -2.64
CA LEU A 168 -5.75 0.77 -3.26
C LEU A 168 -4.28 0.34 -3.32
N LEU A 169 -3.76 -0.31 -2.27
CA LEU A 169 -2.40 -0.84 -2.25
C LEU A 169 -2.21 -1.95 -3.29
N MET A 170 -3.17 -2.86 -3.42
CA MET A 170 -3.10 -3.94 -4.42
C MET A 170 -3.21 -3.40 -5.85
N CYS A 171 -4.18 -2.52 -6.12
CA CYS A 171 -4.37 -1.91 -7.44
C CYS A 171 -3.17 -1.03 -7.81
N GLY A 172 -2.71 -0.19 -6.88
CA GLY A 172 -1.55 0.68 -7.07
C GLY A 172 -0.27 -0.11 -7.33
N GLY A 173 -0.02 -1.16 -6.53
CA GLY A 173 1.11 -2.08 -6.73
C GLY A 173 1.04 -2.79 -8.08
N GLY A 174 -0.14 -3.24 -8.49
CA GLY A 174 -0.39 -3.82 -9.81
C GLY A 174 -0.07 -2.86 -10.96
N LEU A 175 -0.50 -1.60 -10.85
CA LEU A 175 -0.19 -0.56 -11.86
C LEU A 175 1.30 -0.26 -11.94
N VAL A 176 2.01 -0.22 -10.81
CA VAL A 176 3.47 -0.06 -10.79
C VAL A 176 4.15 -1.23 -11.48
N CYS A 177 3.72 -2.47 -11.20
CA CYS A 177 4.24 -3.67 -11.86
C CYS A 177 3.99 -3.64 -13.38
N CYS A 178 2.77 -3.30 -13.81
CA CYS A 178 2.43 -3.19 -15.24
C CYS A 178 3.28 -2.11 -15.94
N GLY A 179 3.46 -0.94 -15.29
CA GLY A 179 4.31 0.13 -15.82
C GLY A 179 5.76 -0.32 -16.00
N ALA A 180 6.33 -0.99 -14.99
CA ALA A 180 7.68 -1.52 -15.03
C ALA A 180 7.84 -2.61 -16.11
N TRP A 181 6.83 -3.46 -16.32
CA TRP A 181 6.84 -4.52 -17.35
C TRP A 181 6.82 -3.95 -18.77
N VAL A 182 6.00 -2.93 -19.00
CA VAL A 182 5.95 -2.25 -20.32
C VAL A 182 7.30 -1.62 -20.64
N CYS A 183 8.00 -1.08 -19.66
CA CYS A 183 9.35 -0.53 -19.86
C CYS A 183 10.41 -1.62 -20.09
N THR A 184 10.24 -2.83 -19.54
CA THR A 184 11.18 -3.95 -19.71
C THR A 184 10.92 -4.71 -21.01
N GLY A 185 9.66 -4.76 -21.46
CA GLY A 185 9.21 -5.50 -22.65
C GLY A 185 9.34 -4.77 -23.97
N ARG A 186 9.80 -3.51 -24.00
CA ARG A 186 10.25 -2.90 -25.24
C ARG A 186 11.65 -3.45 -25.52
N PRO A 187 11.82 -4.37 -26.52
CA PRO A 187 13.15 -4.60 -27.05
C PRO A 187 13.63 -3.25 -27.55
N GLU A 188 14.69 -2.71 -26.96
CA GLU A 188 15.47 -1.69 -27.62
C GLU A 188 15.92 -2.34 -28.93
N PHE A 189 15.18 -2.06 -30.01
CA PHE A 189 15.68 -2.26 -31.35
C PHE A 189 16.80 -1.22 -31.53
N SER A 190 17.92 -1.52 -30.89
CA SER A 190 19.19 -0.93 -31.21
C SER A 190 19.53 -1.42 -32.60
N PHE A 191 19.07 -0.68 -33.64
CA PHE A 191 19.65 -0.83 -34.94
C PHE A 191 21.14 -0.52 -34.75
N PRO A 192 22.03 -1.47 -35.03
CA PRO A 192 23.44 -1.16 -35.14
C PRO A 192 23.57 -0.29 -36.38
N VAL A 193 23.44 1.02 -36.22
CA VAL A 193 23.88 1.96 -37.25
C VAL A 193 25.38 1.79 -37.31
N LYS A 194 25.82 0.87 -38.17
CA LYS A 194 27.20 0.81 -38.63
C LYS A 194 27.46 2.13 -39.35
N TYR A 195 27.97 3.08 -38.61
CA TYR A 195 28.51 4.27 -39.16
C TYR A 195 29.75 3.86 -39.97
N SER A 196 29.55 3.55 -41.26
CA SER A 196 30.64 3.42 -42.21
C SER A 196 31.18 4.85 -42.40
N ALA A 197 32.25 5.18 -41.68
CA ALA A 197 32.99 6.41 -41.91
C ALA A 197 33.32 6.45 -43.40
N PRO A 198 33.00 7.57 -44.10
CA PRO A 198 33.39 7.69 -45.49
C PRO A 198 34.92 7.56 -45.56
N ARG A 199 35.40 6.59 -46.37
CA ARG A 199 36.82 6.46 -46.68
C ARG A 199 37.28 7.80 -47.28
N ARG A 200 38.17 8.50 -46.58
CA ARG A 200 38.94 9.58 -47.15
C ARG A 200 39.61 9.05 -48.44
N PRO A 201 39.44 9.70 -49.60
CA PRO A 201 40.25 9.35 -50.76
C PRO A 201 41.69 9.66 -50.40
N THR A 202 42.54 8.66 -50.42
CA THR A 202 43.99 8.82 -50.43
C THR A 202 44.35 9.54 -51.73
N ALA A 203 44.66 10.81 -51.62
CA ALA A 203 45.25 11.57 -52.71
C ALA A 203 46.69 11.08 -52.91
N ASN A 204 46.85 10.02 -53.69
CA ASN A 204 48.14 9.77 -54.37
C ASN A 204 48.19 10.68 -55.58
N GLY A 205 48.63 11.91 -55.33
CA GLY A 205 49.02 12.81 -56.36
C GLY A 205 50.45 12.49 -56.77
N ASP A 206 50.59 11.66 -57.78
CA ASP A 206 51.83 11.54 -58.55
C ASP A 206 51.93 12.79 -59.46
N TYR A 207 52.75 13.74 -59.00
CA TYR A 207 53.04 14.96 -59.82
C TYR A 207 54.21 14.60 -60.76
N ASP A 208 53.79 14.19 -61.92
CA ASP A 208 54.71 14.08 -63.08
C ASP A 208 55.25 15.48 -63.45
N LYS A 209 56.51 15.72 -63.13
CA LYS A 209 57.26 16.88 -63.51
C LYS A 209 57.53 16.80 -65.00
N LYS A 210 56.76 17.37 -65.88
CA LYS A 210 57.17 17.66 -67.29
C LYS A 210 57.86 18.98 -67.32
N ASN A 211 59.17 18.88 -67.67
CA ASN A 211 60.04 20.00 -68.05
C ASN A 211 59.49 20.77 -69.27
N TYR A 212 59.50 22.07 -69.16
CA TYR A 212 59.44 22.94 -70.30
C TYR A 212 60.79 23.63 -70.44
N VAL A 213 61.39 23.45 -71.62
CA VAL A 213 62.45 24.28 -72.19
C VAL A 213 61.87 25.50 -72.82
#